data_511d29d62b8a01085a754292adf5ee87
#
_entry.id   511d29d62b8a01085a754292adf5ee87
#
_cell.length_a   1.000
_cell.length_b   1.000
_cell.length_c   1.000
_cell.angle_alpha   90.00
_cell.angle_beta   90.00
_cell.angle_gamma   90.00
#
_symmetry.space_group_name_H-M   'P 1'
#
loop_
_entity.id
_entity.type
_entity.pdbx_description
1 polymer ?
#
loop_
_entity_poly.entity_id
_entity_poly.type
_entity_poly.pdbx_seq_one_letter_code
_entity_poly.pdbx_strand_id
1 'polypeptide(L)'
;GLAVHGSKVLVLGVTFKENCPDIRNTRVVDIVAELQQFGMHVDVFDPWADPAEVQHEYGIQLADAPGQGYHAVVLAVAHEQFTSLRRDQLGLLDDGIIFDTKALWPREMVNGRL
;
A
#
# COMPACT_ATOMS: atom_id res chain seq x y z
N GLY A 1 -16.33 -12.81 5.23
CA GLY A 1 -15.67 -11.73 4.50
C GLY A 1 -15.17 -10.63 5.39
N LEU A 2 -14.38 -9.74 4.82
CA LEU A 2 -13.89 -8.59 5.56
C LEU A 2 -15.01 -7.59 5.80
N ALA A 3 -15.09 -7.09 7.03
CA ALA A 3 -15.91 -5.93 7.33
C ALA A 3 -15.17 -4.72 6.74
N VAL A 4 -15.72 -4.11 5.71
CA VAL A 4 -15.08 -2.98 5.03
C VAL A 4 -14.85 -1.83 5.99
N HIS A 5 -15.88 -1.45 6.73
CA HIS A 5 -15.77 -0.37 7.72
C HIS A 5 -14.92 -0.84 8.91
N GLY A 6 -13.87 -0.09 9.21
CA GLY A 6 -12.96 -0.41 10.30
C GLY A 6 -11.83 -1.36 9.92
N SER A 7 -11.81 -1.88 8.69
CA SER A 7 -10.69 -2.69 8.21
C SER A 7 -9.43 -1.85 8.11
N LYS A 8 -8.28 -2.49 8.34
CA LYS A 8 -6.99 -1.83 8.26
C LYS A 8 -6.25 -2.31 7.00
N VAL A 9 -5.78 -1.36 6.19
CA VAL A 9 -5.17 -1.64 4.90
C VAL A 9 -3.79 -0.99 4.84
N LEU A 10 -2.79 -1.72 4.34
CA LEU A 10 -1.48 -1.18 4.03
C LEU A 10 -1.36 -0.99 2.52
N VAL A 11 -1.04 0.21 2.08
CA VAL A 11 -0.74 0.52 0.69
C VAL A 11 0.76 0.71 0.55
N LEU A 12 1.40 -0.10 -0.30
CA LEU A 12 2.83 -0.02 -0.57
C LEU A 12 3.07 0.72 -1.87
N GLY A 13 3.66 1.91 -1.74
CA GLY A 13 4.01 2.76 -2.86
C GLY A 13 2.97 3.84 -3.12
N VAL A 14 3.44 5.07 -3.32
CA VAL A 14 2.61 6.24 -3.63
C VAL A 14 3.21 7.09 -4.73
N THR A 15 4.41 6.75 -5.21
CA THR A 15 5.04 7.52 -6.28
C THR A 15 4.42 7.21 -7.64
N PHE A 16 4.74 8.03 -8.64
CA PHE A 16 4.21 7.88 -9.99
C PHE A 16 4.63 6.57 -10.64
N LYS A 17 5.88 6.14 -10.41
CA LYS A 17 6.39 4.87 -10.95
C LYS A 17 7.47 4.31 -10.03
N GLU A 18 7.84 3.04 -10.28
CA GLU A 18 8.82 2.32 -9.47
C GLU A 18 10.19 2.98 -9.47
N ASN A 19 10.85 2.93 -8.32
CA ASN A 19 12.23 3.39 -8.10
C ASN A 19 12.43 4.85 -8.49
N CYS A 20 11.43 5.67 -8.20
CA CYS A 20 11.42 7.09 -8.55
C CYS A 20 10.71 7.87 -7.45
N PRO A 21 11.26 9.01 -6.99
CA PRO A 21 10.62 9.79 -5.91
C PRO A 21 9.49 10.69 -6.38
N ASP A 22 9.20 10.77 -7.67
CA ASP A 22 8.22 11.69 -8.23
C ASP A 22 6.80 11.29 -7.81
N ILE A 23 6.10 12.18 -7.11
CA ILE A 23 4.72 11.97 -6.66
C ILE A 23 3.70 12.73 -7.52
N ARG A 24 4.14 13.40 -8.58
CA ARG A 24 3.22 14.10 -9.48
C ARG A 24 2.48 13.08 -10.33
N ASN A 25 1.20 13.33 -10.57
CA ASN A 25 0.34 12.49 -11.41
C ASN A 25 0.17 11.05 -10.90
N THR A 26 0.46 10.78 -9.62
CA THR A 26 0.20 9.47 -9.06
C THR A 26 -1.31 9.25 -8.92
N ARG A 27 -1.76 8.04 -9.24
CA ARG A 27 -3.15 7.66 -9.07
C ARG A 27 -3.40 6.92 -7.76
N VAL A 28 -2.35 6.60 -7.03
CA VAL A 28 -2.46 5.87 -5.77
C VAL A 28 -3.21 6.70 -4.74
N VAL A 29 -3.05 8.02 -4.77
CA VAL A 29 -3.78 8.92 -3.86
C VAL A 29 -5.29 8.79 -4.01
N ASP A 30 -5.77 8.53 -5.22
CA ASP A 30 -7.20 8.31 -5.46
C ASP A 30 -7.68 7.00 -4.82
N ILE A 31 -6.85 5.96 -4.91
CA ILE A 31 -7.12 4.67 -4.28
C ILE A 31 -7.21 4.83 -2.77
N VAL A 32 -6.24 5.54 -2.17
CA VAL A 32 -6.23 5.80 -0.73
C VAL A 32 -7.50 6.54 -0.31
N ALA A 33 -7.88 7.58 -1.05
CA ALA A 33 -9.07 8.36 -0.74
C ALA A 33 -10.34 7.51 -0.80
N GLU A 34 -10.46 6.65 -1.82
CA GLU A 34 -11.61 5.75 -1.94
C GLU A 34 -11.70 4.77 -0.78
N LEU A 35 -10.57 4.16 -0.41
CA LEU A 35 -10.55 3.22 0.71
C LEU A 35 -10.96 3.91 2.02
N GLN A 36 -10.52 5.13 2.22
CA GLN A 36 -10.89 5.92 3.40
C GLN A 36 -12.38 6.27 3.40
N GLN A 37 -12.97 6.54 2.24
CA GLN A 37 -14.40 6.81 2.13
C GLN A 37 -15.25 5.59 2.51
N PHE A 38 -14.74 4.39 2.30
CA PHE A 38 -15.40 3.16 2.73
C PHE A 38 -15.23 2.89 4.22
N GLY A 39 -14.57 3.78 4.95
CA GLY A 39 -14.38 3.63 6.39
C GLY A 39 -13.16 2.78 6.77
N MET A 40 -12.28 2.52 5.83
CA MET A 40 -11.05 1.78 6.10
C MET A 40 -9.98 2.69 6.70
N HIS A 41 -9.17 2.13 7.58
CA HIS A 41 -7.98 2.80 8.10
C HIS A 41 -6.80 2.43 7.17
N VAL A 42 -6.24 3.43 6.51
CA VAL A 42 -5.20 3.19 5.49
C VAL A 42 -3.85 3.70 5.97
N ASP A 43 -2.87 2.80 6.05
CA ASP A 43 -1.47 3.17 6.21
C ASP A 43 -0.81 3.15 4.82
N VAL A 44 0.01 4.16 4.53
CA VAL A 44 0.76 4.26 3.28
C VAL A 44 2.24 4.27 3.59
N PHE A 45 3.00 3.38 2.96
CA PHE A 45 4.44 3.31 3.12
C PHE A 45 5.13 3.38 1.76
N ASP A 46 6.13 4.26 1.64
CA ASP A 46 6.90 4.42 0.40
C ASP A 46 8.32 4.88 0.73
N PRO A 47 9.34 4.03 0.46
CA PRO A 47 10.73 4.38 0.78
C PRO A 47 11.35 5.39 -0.19
N TRP A 48 10.71 5.67 -1.32
CA TRP A 48 11.22 6.61 -2.34
C TRP A 48 10.64 8.01 -2.20
N ALA A 49 9.43 8.14 -1.68
CA ALA A 49 8.74 9.43 -1.59
C ALA A 49 9.26 10.25 -0.41
N ASP A 50 9.30 11.57 -0.58
CA ASP A 50 9.57 12.48 0.51
C ASP A 50 8.30 12.66 1.35
N PRO A 51 8.30 12.25 2.62
CA PRO A 51 7.10 12.35 3.46
C PRO A 51 6.53 13.76 3.58
N ALA A 52 7.40 14.77 3.67
CA ALA A 52 6.94 16.17 3.77
C ALA A 52 6.24 16.62 2.50
N GLU A 53 6.75 16.21 1.34
CA GLU A 53 6.17 16.55 0.05
C GLU A 53 4.80 15.89 -0.13
N VAL A 54 4.69 14.62 0.25
CA VAL A 54 3.42 13.88 0.16
C VAL A 54 2.37 14.50 1.09
N GLN A 55 2.77 14.88 2.30
CA GLN A 55 1.87 15.54 3.25
C GLN A 55 1.40 16.89 2.69
N HIS A 56 2.31 17.66 2.11
CA HIS A 56 2.00 18.98 1.58
C HIS A 56 1.04 18.90 0.37
N GLU A 57 1.33 17.98 -0.56
CA GLU A 57 0.57 17.90 -1.82
C GLU A 57 -0.76 17.16 -1.66
N TYR A 58 -0.81 16.13 -0.84
CA TYR A 58 -1.97 15.22 -0.79
C TYR A 58 -2.58 15.06 0.60
N GLY A 59 -1.97 15.64 1.63
CA GLY A 59 -2.48 15.50 2.99
C GLY A 59 -2.34 14.09 3.55
N ILE A 60 -1.50 13.25 2.96
CA ILE A 60 -1.26 11.88 3.40
C ILE A 60 0.01 11.85 4.25
N GLN A 61 -0.09 11.31 5.46
CA GLN A 61 1.06 11.09 6.32
C GLN A 61 1.61 9.69 6.06
N LEU A 62 2.81 9.60 5.49
CA LEU A 62 3.45 8.31 5.25
C LEU A 62 3.87 7.68 6.57
N ALA A 63 3.69 6.37 6.69
CA ALA A 63 4.20 5.60 7.81
C ALA A 63 5.73 5.48 7.67
N ASP A 64 6.46 5.49 8.80
CA ASP A 64 7.90 5.30 8.80
C ASP A 64 8.27 3.87 8.43
N ALA A 65 7.40 2.93 8.76
CA ALA A 65 7.53 1.51 8.46
C ALA A 65 6.14 0.87 8.50
N PRO A 66 5.96 -0.26 7.82
CA PRO A 66 4.69 -1.00 7.93
C PRO A 66 4.42 -1.42 9.37
N GLY A 67 3.16 -1.33 9.79
CA GLY A 67 2.72 -1.76 11.12
C GLY A 67 2.29 -3.21 11.13
N GLN A 68 1.23 -3.50 11.89
CA GLN A 68 0.69 -4.86 12.09
C GLN A 68 -0.83 -4.82 12.03
N GLY A 69 -1.42 -5.99 11.89
CA GLY A 69 -2.87 -6.15 11.98
C GLY A 69 -3.63 -5.76 10.73
N TYR A 70 -3.00 -5.86 9.58
CA TYR A 70 -3.65 -5.51 8.32
C TYR A 70 -4.61 -6.60 7.85
N HIS A 71 -5.79 -6.18 7.46
CA HIS A 71 -6.76 -7.04 6.80
C HIS A 71 -6.43 -7.21 5.31
N ALA A 72 -5.76 -6.24 4.74
CA ALA A 72 -5.34 -6.27 3.34
C ALA A 72 -4.06 -5.49 3.14
N VAL A 73 -3.27 -5.91 2.15
CA VAL A 73 -2.09 -5.22 1.67
C VAL A 73 -2.25 -5.03 0.17
N VAL A 74 -2.08 -3.80 -0.29
CA VAL A 74 -2.14 -3.45 -1.72
C VAL A 74 -0.75 -3.02 -2.16
N LEU A 75 -0.17 -3.75 -3.13
CA LEU A 75 1.07 -3.32 -3.78
C LEU A 75 0.69 -2.41 -4.94
N ALA A 76 0.94 -1.12 -4.78
CA ALA A 76 0.52 -0.11 -5.75
C ALA A 76 1.65 0.37 -6.65
N VAL A 77 2.90 0.34 -6.17
CA VAL A 77 4.09 0.70 -6.96
C VAL A 77 5.18 -0.34 -6.68
N ALA A 78 5.79 -0.87 -7.74
CA ALA A 78 6.73 -1.99 -7.64
C ALA A 78 8.16 -1.53 -7.35
N HIS A 79 8.36 -0.80 -6.24
CA HIS A 79 9.70 -0.41 -5.82
C HIS A 79 10.58 -1.63 -5.54
N GLU A 80 11.87 -1.51 -5.83
CA GLU A 80 12.82 -2.62 -5.65
C GLU A 80 12.85 -3.14 -4.21
N GLN A 81 12.65 -2.27 -3.22
CA GLN A 81 12.63 -2.65 -1.82
C GLN A 81 11.51 -3.62 -1.47
N PHE A 82 10.45 -3.66 -2.29
CA PHE A 82 9.31 -4.54 -2.05
C PHE A 82 9.48 -5.93 -2.65
N THR A 83 10.43 -6.10 -3.57
CA THR A 83 10.57 -7.34 -4.34
C THR A 83 10.79 -8.57 -3.46
N SER A 84 11.61 -8.42 -2.42
CA SER A 84 11.98 -9.53 -1.54
C SER A 84 11.10 -9.69 -0.32
N LEU A 85 10.05 -8.89 -0.19
CA LEU A 85 9.14 -9.02 0.96
C LEU A 85 8.36 -10.33 0.88
N ARG A 86 8.25 -10.99 2.02
CA ARG A 86 7.44 -12.20 2.17
C ARG A 86 6.13 -11.86 2.88
N ARG A 87 5.14 -12.73 2.73
CA ARG A 87 3.84 -12.55 3.37
C ARG A 87 3.96 -12.29 4.88
N ASP A 88 4.86 -13.00 5.56
CA ASP A 88 5.04 -12.86 7.01
C ASP A 88 5.70 -11.55 7.43
N GLN A 89 6.20 -10.76 6.47
CA GLN A 89 6.83 -9.46 6.73
C GLN A 89 5.88 -8.28 6.53
N LEU A 90 4.66 -8.54 6.07
CA LEU A 90 3.72 -7.48 5.69
C LEU A 90 2.79 -7.04 6.83
N GLY A 91 2.88 -7.65 8.00
CA GLY A 91 1.98 -7.31 9.11
C GLY A 91 0.54 -7.75 8.88
N LEU A 92 0.34 -8.72 8.01
CA LEU A 92 -0.97 -9.17 7.60
C LEU A 92 -1.57 -10.13 8.62
N LEU A 93 -2.87 -10.02 8.87
CA LEU A 93 -3.60 -11.00 9.68
C LEU A 93 -3.62 -12.35 8.95
N ASP A 94 -3.86 -13.43 9.69
CA ASP A 94 -3.83 -14.79 9.12
C ASP A 94 -4.78 -14.95 7.95
N ASP A 95 -5.96 -14.35 8.03
CA ASP A 95 -6.96 -14.39 6.97
C ASP A 95 -6.91 -13.14 6.06
N GLY A 96 -5.86 -12.34 6.19
CA GLY A 96 -5.71 -11.16 5.39
C GLY A 96 -5.42 -11.46 3.93
N ILE A 97 -5.69 -10.50 3.05
CA ILE A 97 -5.51 -10.66 1.62
C ILE A 97 -4.42 -9.72 1.09
N ILE A 98 -3.75 -10.19 0.04
CA ILE A 98 -2.73 -9.40 -0.68
C ILE A 98 -3.24 -9.17 -2.09
N PHE A 99 -3.25 -7.90 -2.51
CA PHE A 99 -3.62 -7.51 -3.86
C PHE A 99 -2.42 -6.84 -4.53
N ASP A 100 -1.84 -7.53 -5.53
CA ASP A 100 -0.64 -7.08 -6.23
C ASP A 100 -1.05 -6.51 -7.60
N THR A 101 -1.10 -5.19 -7.72
CA THR A 101 -1.51 -4.53 -8.95
C THR A 101 -0.41 -4.52 -10.01
N LYS A 102 0.82 -4.94 -9.65
CA LYS A 102 1.99 -4.85 -10.53
C LYS A 102 2.54 -6.21 -10.93
N ALA A 103 1.96 -7.29 -10.44
CA ALA A 103 2.44 -8.65 -10.67
C ALA A 103 3.93 -8.82 -10.29
N LEU A 104 4.34 -8.17 -9.19
CA LEU A 104 5.72 -8.21 -8.71
C LEU A 104 6.01 -9.50 -7.95
N TRP A 105 5.08 -9.94 -7.10
CA TRP A 105 5.26 -11.08 -6.22
C TRP A 105 4.81 -12.38 -6.88
N PRO A 106 5.32 -13.54 -6.42
CA PRO A 106 4.85 -14.83 -6.95
C PRO A 106 3.34 -14.99 -6.78
N ARG A 107 2.71 -15.64 -7.75
CA ARG A 107 1.25 -15.82 -7.78
C ARG A 107 0.74 -16.51 -6.52
N GLU A 108 1.49 -17.48 -5.99
CA GLU A 108 1.09 -18.23 -4.79
C GLU A 108 1.09 -17.39 -3.53
N MET A 109 1.75 -16.25 -3.54
CA MET A 109 1.81 -15.33 -2.40
C MET A 109 0.59 -14.41 -2.34
N VAL A 110 -0.06 -14.14 -3.47
CA VAL A 110 -1.08 -13.09 -3.58
C VAL A 110 -2.48 -13.68 -3.76
N ASN A 111 -3.49 -12.88 -3.39
CA ASN A 111 -4.89 -13.24 -3.54
C ASN A 111 -5.51 -12.65 -4.80
N GLY A 112 -4.98 -11.49 -5.24
CA GLY A 112 -5.48 -10.82 -6.43
C GLY A 112 -4.38 -10.14 -7.21
N ARG A 113 -4.55 -10.07 -8.53
CA ARG A 113 -3.64 -9.40 -9.48
C ARG A 113 -4.44 -8.77 -10.59
N LEU A 114 -3.85 -7.75 -11.15
CA LEU A 114 -4.35 -7.19 -12.40
C LEU A 114 -3.65 -7.81 -13.59
#